data_7b15dbc8458a650159ee84bbf79f6f41
#
_entry.id   7b15dbc8458a650159ee84bbf79f6f41
#
_cell.length_a   1.000
_cell.length_b   1.000
_cell.length_c   1.000
_cell.angle_alpha   90.00
_cell.angle_beta   90.00
_cell.angle_gamma   90.00
#
_symmetry.space_group_name_H-M   'P 1'
#
loop_
_entity.id
_entity.type
_entity.pdbx_description
1 polymer ?
#
loop_
_entity_poly.entity_id
_entity_poly.type
_entity_poly.pdbx_seq_one_letter_code
_entity_poly.pdbx_strand_id
1 'polypeptide(L)'
;VLPRIERESPTLGQKAPKGAIILFDGSNTDEWHNAKMYKDRLMAETKSKRKFRDYQCHIEVMTTYEPFDRGQGRSNSGVYHQGRFETQVLDSFGLEGRMNEFGGIYSIAAPKLNMCFPPLRWQTYDVDFTAAKFEGDKKVKNAFITVRHNGVVIHENQELGHTTTAAPIRKYDDTPGFLYFQGHGNRVMYRNVWVLEK
;
A
#
# COMPACT_ATOMS: atom_id res chain seq x y z
N VAL A 1 -31.28 -14.45 -17.44
CA VAL A 1 -30.55 -13.27 -16.93
C VAL A 1 -29.57 -13.78 -15.90
N LEU A 2 -28.27 -13.54 -16.09
CA LEU A 2 -27.26 -13.89 -15.11
C LEU A 2 -27.30 -12.85 -13.97
N PRO A 3 -27.25 -13.29 -12.69
CA PRO A 3 -27.20 -12.36 -11.58
C PRO A 3 -25.87 -11.59 -11.60
N ARG A 4 -25.91 -10.30 -11.24
CA ARG A 4 -24.70 -9.51 -11.03
C ARG A 4 -24.02 -10.02 -9.76
N ILE A 5 -22.79 -10.51 -9.88
CA ILE A 5 -21.96 -10.89 -8.75
C ILE A 5 -21.00 -9.74 -8.46
N GLU A 6 -21.04 -9.22 -7.25
CA GLU A 6 -20.07 -8.26 -6.75
C GLU A 6 -19.00 -8.99 -5.94
N ARG A 7 -17.75 -8.88 -6.38
CA ARG A 7 -16.61 -9.46 -5.65
C ARG A 7 -16.21 -8.54 -4.50
N GLU A 8 -15.95 -9.13 -3.37
CA GLU A 8 -15.34 -8.48 -2.22
C GLU A 8 -14.02 -9.17 -1.87
N SER A 9 -13.09 -8.41 -1.28
CA SER A 9 -11.87 -9.02 -0.76
C SER A 9 -12.20 -9.93 0.42
N PRO A 10 -11.65 -11.15 0.47
CA PRO A 10 -11.86 -12.06 1.61
C PRO A 10 -11.24 -11.54 2.92
N THR A 11 -10.34 -10.55 2.84
CA THR A 11 -9.71 -9.92 4.00
C THR A 11 -10.31 -8.55 4.33
N LEU A 12 -11.38 -8.13 3.65
CA LEU A 12 -12.09 -6.89 3.94
C LEU A 12 -12.66 -6.92 5.37
N GLY A 13 -12.41 -5.89 6.16
CA GLY A 13 -12.82 -5.81 7.56
C GLY A 13 -11.99 -6.69 8.49
N GLN A 14 -10.82 -7.17 8.07
CA GLN A 14 -9.96 -8.01 8.90
C GLN A 14 -9.56 -7.26 10.18
N LYS A 15 -9.85 -7.89 11.31
CA LYS A 15 -9.51 -7.34 12.62
C LYS A 15 -8.01 -7.38 12.86
N ALA A 16 -7.50 -6.35 13.50
CA ALA A 16 -6.11 -6.31 13.95
C ALA A 16 -5.82 -7.48 14.90
N PRO A 17 -4.74 -8.26 14.67
CA PRO A 17 -4.35 -9.32 15.59
C PRO A 17 -3.86 -8.76 16.92
N LYS A 18 -3.82 -9.63 17.96
CA LYS A 18 -3.29 -9.23 19.27
C LYS A 18 -1.86 -8.70 19.13
N GLY A 19 -1.60 -7.54 19.69
CA GLY A 19 -0.29 -6.87 19.65
C GLY A 19 -0.11 -5.95 18.44
N ALA A 20 -1.04 -5.92 17.49
CA ALA A 20 -0.96 -4.97 16.39
C ALA A 20 -1.22 -3.53 16.87
N ILE A 21 -0.54 -2.60 16.23
CA ILE A 21 -0.71 -1.16 16.37
C ILE A 21 -1.79 -0.73 15.39
N ILE A 22 -2.89 -0.20 15.87
CA ILE A 22 -3.95 0.37 15.03
C ILE A 22 -3.51 1.77 14.64
N LEU A 23 -3.25 1.97 13.35
CA LEU A 23 -2.89 3.26 12.82
C LEU A 23 -4.11 4.09 12.40
N PHE A 24 -5.18 3.41 11.96
CA PHE A 24 -6.42 4.09 11.59
C PHE A 24 -7.60 3.12 11.61
N ASP A 25 -8.61 3.45 12.40
CA ASP A 25 -9.87 2.69 12.53
C ASP A 25 -11.13 3.52 12.19
N GLY A 26 -10.92 4.76 11.72
CA GLY A 26 -12.00 5.70 11.41
C GLY A 26 -12.32 6.69 12.52
N SER A 27 -11.74 6.56 13.73
CA SER A 27 -12.05 7.41 14.88
C SER A 27 -11.29 8.75 14.87
N ASN A 28 -9.98 8.72 14.57
CA ASN A 28 -9.10 9.90 14.58
C ASN A 28 -7.88 9.71 13.66
N THR A 29 -7.04 10.74 13.58
CA THR A 29 -5.80 10.74 12.79
C THR A 29 -4.54 10.89 13.65
N ASP A 30 -4.60 10.53 14.92
CA ASP A 30 -3.53 10.80 15.89
C ASP A 30 -2.21 10.14 15.54
N GLU A 31 -2.24 9.01 14.84
CA GLU A 31 -1.04 8.28 14.39
C GLU A 31 -0.45 8.84 13.07
N TRP A 32 -1.01 9.91 12.50
CA TRP A 32 -0.64 10.43 11.19
C TRP A 32 -0.20 11.89 11.21
N HIS A 33 0.71 12.27 10.31
CA HIS A 33 1.12 13.65 10.08
C HIS A 33 0.26 14.30 9.00
N ASN A 34 -0.27 15.50 9.28
CA ASN A 34 -1.03 16.33 8.35
C ASN A 34 -2.21 15.60 7.67
N ALA A 35 -2.76 14.62 8.36
CA ALA A 35 -3.82 13.80 7.83
C ALA A 35 -5.16 14.55 7.75
N LYS A 36 -5.89 14.25 6.70
CA LYS A 36 -7.28 14.70 6.52
C LYS A 36 -8.21 13.50 6.55
N MET A 37 -9.38 13.68 7.14
CA MET A 37 -10.46 12.70 7.10
C MET A 37 -11.61 13.20 6.23
N TYR A 38 -12.22 12.28 5.53
CA TYR A 38 -13.55 12.47 4.95
C TYR A 38 -14.49 11.42 5.54
N LYS A 39 -15.38 11.84 6.45
CA LYS A 39 -16.16 10.97 7.31
C LYS A 39 -15.22 10.08 8.15
N ASP A 40 -15.37 8.76 8.09
CA ASP A 40 -14.59 7.71 8.74
C ASP A 40 -13.41 7.19 7.89
N ARG A 41 -12.92 7.97 6.93
CA ARG A 41 -11.92 7.57 5.95
C ARG A 41 -10.72 8.49 5.98
N LEU A 42 -9.54 7.90 5.95
CA LEU A 42 -8.28 8.63 5.83
C LEU A 42 -8.04 8.98 4.37
N MET A 43 -7.74 10.24 4.09
CA MET A 43 -7.37 10.69 2.75
C MET A 43 -5.89 10.42 2.48
N ALA A 44 -5.56 10.17 1.22
CA ALA A 44 -4.17 10.14 0.76
C ALA A 44 -3.42 11.45 1.08
N GLU A 45 -2.10 11.47 0.85
CA GLU A 45 -1.16 12.53 1.20
C GLU A 45 -0.89 12.64 2.71
N THR A 46 -0.60 11.49 3.33
CA THR A 46 -0.29 11.42 4.75
C THR A 46 0.73 10.33 5.06
N LYS A 47 1.48 10.52 6.15
CA LYS A 47 2.48 9.53 6.61
C LYS A 47 2.29 9.23 8.10
N SER A 48 2.59 7.98 8.49
CA SER A 48 2.54 7.59 9.91
C SER A 48 3.58 8.34 10.73
N LYS A 49 3.23 8.66 11.98
CA LYS A 49 4.18 9.20 12.97
C LYS A 49 5.16 8.12 13.42
N ARG A 50 4.66 6.89 13.57
CA ARG A 50 5.48 5.72 13.89
C ARG A 50 6.31 5.28 12.70
N LYS A 51 7.48 4.74 13.00
CA LYS A 51 8.41 4.16 12.02
C LYS A 51 8.59 2.69 12.35
N PHE A 52 8.68 1.86 11.32
CA PHE A 52 8.70 0.41 11.42
C PHE A 52 9.93 -0.15 10.71
N ARG A 53 10.36 -1.34 11.16
CA ARG A 53 11.44 -2.10 10.53
C ARG A 53 10.88 -3.32 9.78
N ASP A 54 10.65 -4.39 10.50
CA ASP A 54 10.07 -5.62 9.99
C ASP A 54 8.63 -5.72 10.50
N TYR A 55 7.67 -5.95 9.62
CA TYR A 55 6.27 -5.93 10.03
C TYR A 55 5.35 -6.67 9.07
N GLN A 56 4.17 -6.98 9.56
CA GLN A 56 2.99 -7.25 8.75
C GLN A 56 2.05 -6.05 8.84
N CYS A 57 1.34 -5.75 7.77
CA CYS A 57 0.28 -4.74 7.83
C CYS A 57 -0.91 -5.13 6.97
N HIS A 58 -2.05 -4.60 7.36
CA HIS A 58 -3.28 -4.61 6.60
C HIS A 58 -3.71 -3.19 6.29
N ILE A 59 -4.18 -2.97 5.07
CA ILE A 59 -4.60 -1.66 4.58
C ILE A 59 -5.80 -1.86 3.66
N GLU A 60 -6.89 -1.17 3.93
CA GLU A 60 -8.01 -1.10 3.01
C GLU A 60 -7.95 0.21 2.23
N VAL A 61 -8.09 0.13 0.92
CA VAL A 61 -7.97 1.27 0.01
C VAL A 61 -9.13 1.29 -0.99
N MET A 62 -9.59 2.49 -1.34
CA MET A 62 -10.61 2.71 -2.34
C MET A 62 -10.16 3.77 -3.33
N THR A 63 -10.13 3.40 -4.61
CA THR A 63 -9.89 4.31 -5.72
C THR A 63 -11.16 5.10 -6.06
N THR A 64 -10.98 6.31 -6.60
CA THR A 64 -12.07 7.16 -7.10
C THR A 64 -12.40 6.84 -8.56
N TYR A 65 -13.57 7.23 -9.00
CA TYR A 65 -13.99 7.08 -10.38
C TYR A 65 -13.58 8.31 -11.19
N GLU A 66 -12.60 8.14 -12.09
CA GLU A 66 -12.02 9.21 -12.92
C GLU A 66 -12.21 8.88 -14.42
N PRO A 67 -13.43 8.99 -14.96
CA PRO A 67 -13.77 8.49 -16.29
C PRO A 67 -13.07 9.23 -17.44
N PHE A 68 -12.62 10.45 -17.20
CA PHE A 68 -11.96 11.29 -18.20
C PHE A 68 -10.43 11.20 -18.14
N ASP A 69 -9.88 10.65 -17.06
CA ASP A 69 -8.44 10.49 -16.90
C ASP A 69 -7.89 9.21 -17.56
N ARG A 70 -6.61 9.23 -17.83
CA ARG A 70 -5.88 8.11 -18.46
C ARG A 70 -4.55 7.85 -17.76
N GLY A 71 -4.05 6.63 -17.89
CA GLY A 71 -2.76 6.23 -17.35
C GLY A 71 -2.62 6.58 -15.88
N GLN A 72 -1.55 7.25 -15.50
CA GLN A 72 -1.25 7.63 -14.11
C GLN A 72 -2.17 8.74 -13.54
N GLY A 73 -3.07 9.32 -14.29
CA GLY A 73 -4.12 10.23 -13.81
C GLY A 73 -5.31 9.51 -13.17
N ARG A 74 -5.46 8.20 -13.39
CA ARG A 74 -6.64 7.44 -12.96
C ARG A 74 -6.57 7.04 -11.50
N SER A 75 -6.99 7.92 -10.60
CA SER A 75 -7.07 7.64 -9.16
C SER A 75 -5.74 7.12 -8.57
N ASN A 76 -4.70 7.90 -8.79
CA ASN A 76 -3.33 7.55 -8.42
C ASN A 76 -3.04 7.83 -6.95
N SER A 77 -2.41 6.89 -6.31
CA SER A 77 -1.80 6.94 -4.99
C SER A 77 -0.72 5.86 -4.91
N GLY A 78 -0.09 5.69 -3.75
CA GLY A 78 0.86 4.62 -3.50
C GLY A 78 1.00 4.36 -2.00
N VAL A 79 1.21 3.11 -1.64
CA VAL A 79 1.56 2.72 -0.26
C VAL A 79 3.06 2.54 -0.20
N TYR A 80 3.75 3.50 0.43
CA TYR A 80 5.19 3.42 0.63
C TYR A 80 5.55 2.71 1.93
N HIS A 81 6.21 1.58 1.80
CA HIS A 81 6.79 0.83 2.91
C HIS A 81 8.13 1.46 3.31
N GLN A 82 8.27 1.77 4.59
CA GLN A 82 9.42 2.51 5.14
C GLN A 82 9.70 3.87 4.44
N GLY A 83 8.73 4.45 3.76
CA GLY A 83 8.94 5.65 2.93
C GLY A 83 9.89 5.44 1.75
N ARG A 84 10.24 4.21 1.40
CA ARG A 84 11.24 3.83 0.38
C ARG A 84 10.69 3.02 -0.77
N PHE A 85 9.73 2.13 -0.52
CA PHE A 85 9.27 1.13 -1.47
C PHE A 85 7.78 1.24 -1.68
N GLU A 86 7.37 1.55 -2.89
CA GLU A 86 5.99 1.80 -3.25
C GLU A 86 5.31 0.54 -3.77
N THR A 87 4.20 0.17 -3.15
CA THR A 87 3.18 -0.67 -3.76
C THR A 87 2.12 0.26 -4.36
N GLN A 88 2.00 0.24 -5.69
CA GLN A 88 1.17 1.18 -6.45
C GLN A 88 -0.31 1.03 -6.15
N VAL A 89 -1.01 2.15 -6.10
CA VAL A 89 -2.48 2.25 -6.08
C VAL A 89 -2.93 3.07 -7.30
N LEU A 90 -3.71 2.44 -8.19
CA LEU A 90 -4.19 3.06 -9.42
C LEU A 90 -5.50 2.38 -9.85
N ASP A 91 -6.44 3.09 -10.43
CA ASP A 91 -7.55 2.42 -11.10
C ASP A 91 -7.03 1.68 -12.34
N SER A 92 -6.71 0.42 -12.16
CA SER A 92 -6.18 -0.51 -13.18
C SER A 92 -7.15 -1.64 -13.50
N PHE A 93 -8.43 -1.45 -13.18
CA PHE A 93 -9.43 -2.49 -13.47
C PHE A 93 -9.45 -2.85 -14.95
N GLY A 94 -9.29 -4.14 -15.25
CA GLY A 94 -9.28 -4.66 -16.62
C GLY A 94 -7.98 -4.41 -17.41
N LEU A 95 -6.93 -3.87 -16.77
CA LEU A 95 -5.60 -3.73 -17.38
C LEU A 95 -4.73 -4.96 -17.15
N GLU A 96 -3.53 -4.98 -17.73
CA GLU A 96 -2.62 -6.14 -17.70
C GLU A 96 -1.99 -6.41 -16.32
N GLY A 97 -1.78 -5.39 -15.51
CA GLY A 97 -1.02 -5.49 -14.26
C GLY A 97 0.47 -5.26 -14.46
N ARG A 98 0.84 -4.02 -14.83
CA ARG A 98 2.23 -3.60 -15.01
C ARG A 98 2.83 -3.11 -13.69
N MET A 99 4.16 -2.90 -13.66
CA MET A 99 4.86 -2.43 -12.46
C MET A 99 4.41 -1.03 -11.96
N ASN A 100 3.72 -0.26 -12.79
CA ASN A 100 3.16 1.05 -12.50
C ASN A 100 1.61 1.04 -12.45
N GLU A 101 1.00 -0.12 -12.35
CA GLU A 101 -0.43 -0.34 -12.17
C GLU A 101 -0.71 -0.89 -10.77
N PHE A 102 -1.98 -1.01 -10.38
CA PHE A 102 -2.36 -1.44 -9.03
C PHE A 102 -1.67 -2.76 -8.65
N GLY A 103 -0.99 -2.76 -7.51
CA GLY A 103 -0.23 -3.90 -7.01
C GLY A 103 1.22 -3.97 -7.51
N GLY A 104 1.61 -3.17 -8.49
CA GLY A 104 3.02 -3.11 -8.92
C GLY A 104 3.93 -2.59 -7.81
N ILE A 105 5.12 -3.16 -7.66
CA ILE A 105 6.21 -2.52 -6.92
C ILE A 105 6.87 -1.55 -7.90
N TYR A 106 6.58 -0.27 -7.74
CA TYR A 106 6.87 0.74 -8.75
C TYR A 106 8.35 0.73 -9.18
N SER A 107 8.59 0.66 -10.47
CA SER A 107 9.92 0.54 -11.10
C SER A 107 10.75 -0.70 -10.73
N ILE A 108 10.18 -1.67 -10.01
CA ILE A 108 10.88 -2.90 -9.59
C ILE A 108 10.22 -4.15 -10.18
N ALA A 109 8.93 -4.38 -9.94
CA ALA A 109 8.26 -5.60 -10.35
C ALA A 109 6.77 -5.39 -10.67
N ALA A 110 6.30 -6.03 -11.73
CA ALA A 110 4.88 -6.18 -12.01
C ALA A 110 4.25 -7.22 -11.10
N PRO A 111 2.96 -7.07 -10.71
CA PRO A 111 2.27 -8.11 -9.95
C PRO A 111 2.09 -9.37 -10.80
N LYS A 112 2.13 -10.55 -10.18
CA LYS A 112 1.86 -11.84 -10.86
C LYS A 112 0.47 -11.87 -11.49
N LEU A 113 -0.50 -11.18 -10.89
CA LEU A 113 -1.89 -11.09 -11.34
C LEU A 113 -2.43 -9.69 -11.05
N ASN A 114 -3.20 -9.13 -11.98
CA ASN A 114 -3.99 -7.92 -11.71
C ASN A 114 -5.25 -8.30 -10.92
N MET A 115 -5.28 -7.98 -9.64
CA MET A 115 -6.42 -8.22 -8.74
C MET A 115 -7.25 -6.97 -8.48
N CYS A 116 -7.05 -5.90 -9.26
CA CYS A 116 -7.76 -4.63 -9.10
C CYS A 116 -9.27 -4.80 -9.32
N PHE A 117 -10.07 -4.35 -8.36
CA PHE A 117 -11.52 -4.21 -8.51
C PHE A 117 -11.88 -2.89 -9.21
N PRO A 118 -13.10 -2.76 -9.73
CA PRO A 118 -13.58 -1.48 -10.25
C PRO A 118 -13.43 -0.34 -9.23
N PRO A 119 -13.29 0.92 -9.67
CA PRO A 119 -13.25 2.06 -8.77
C PRO A 119 -14.50 2.12 -7.88
N LEU A 120 -14.38 2.82 -6.75
CA LEU A 120 -15.39 2.91 -5.69
C LEU A 120 -15.66 1.59 -4.93
N ARG A 121 -14.80 0.58 -5.12
CA ARG A 121 -14.82 -0.65 -4.31
C ARG A 121 -13.64 -0.66 -3.35
N TRP A 122 -13.91 -1.09 -2.12
CA TRP A 122 -12.84 -1.33 -1.15
C TRP A 122 -12.02 -2.53 -1.55
N GLN A 123 -10.72 -2.38 -1.49
CA GLN A 123 -9.71 -3.39 -1.81
C GLN A 123 -8.73 -3.50 -0.65
N THR A 124 -8.04 -4.60 -0.53
CA THR A 124 -7.13 -4.85 0.59
C THR A 124 -5.72 -5.11 0.11
N TYR A 125 -4.76 -4.54 0.82
CA TYR A 125 -3.38 -4.98 0.84
C TYR A 125 -3.06 -5.63 2.17
N ASP A 126 -2.61 -6.89 2.13
CA ASP A 126 -2.03 -7.61 3.25
C ASP A 126 -0.56 -7.82 2.92
N VAL A 127 0.32 -7.22 3.71
CA VAL A 127 1.74 -7.13 3.41
C VAL A 127 2.57 -7.74 4.52
N ASP A 128 3.60 -8.48 4.11
CA ASP A 128 4.69 -8.94 4.95
C ASP A 128 5.98 -8.26 4.45
N PHE A 129 6.57 -7.39 5.28
CA PHE A 129 7.75 -6.62 4.94
C PHE A 129 8.92 -6.98 5.84
N THR A 130 10.08 -7.17 5.23
CA THR A 130 11.37 -7.38 5.89
C THR A 130 12.36 -6.32 5.41
N ALA A 131 12.93 -5.56 6.35
CA ALA A 131 13.86 -4.49 6.06
C ALA A 131 15.22 -5.02 5.56
N ALA A 132 15.93 -4.18 4.85
CA ALA A 132 17.32 -4.42 4.50
C ALA A 132 18.20 -4.58 5.75
N LYS A 133 19.34 -5.25 5.60
CA LYS A 133 20.35 -5.36 6.65
C LYS A 133 21.67 -4.74 6.18
N PHE A 134 22.30 -4.03 7.10
CA PHE A 134 23.57 -3.37 6.88
C PHE A 134 24.56 -3.74 8.00
N GLU A 135 25.82 -3.80 7.65
CA GLU A 135 26.96 -3.89 8.57
C GLU A 135 27.81 -2.64 8.34
N GLY A 136 27.68 -1.64 9.24
CA GLY A 136 28.15 -0.29 8.97
C GLY A 136 27.46 0.29 7.73
N ASP A 137 28.24 0.77 6.77
CA ASP A 137 27.70 1.32 5.50
C ASP A 137 27.50 0.26 4.41
N LYS A 138 27.87 -0.99 4.66
CA LYS A 138 27.76 -2.08 3.69
C LYS A 138 26.42 -2.77 3.78
N LYS A 139 25.64 -2.72 2.70
CA LYS A 139 24.40 -3.51 2.58
C LYS A 139 24.73 -4.99 2.45
N VAL A 140 24.30 -5.83 3.40
CA VAL A 140 24.51 -7.28 3.40
C VAL A 140 23.28 -8.05 2.96
N LYS A 141 22.08 -7.45 3.05
CA LYS A 141 20.83 -8.04 2.55
C LYS A 141 19.87 -6.95 2.08
N ASN A 142 19.24 -7.16 0.93
CA ASN A 142 18.16 -6.30 0.45
C ASN A 142 16.89 -6.43 1.33
N ALA A 143 15.99 -5.46 1.25
CA ALA A 143 14.66 -5.60 1.79
C ALA A 143 13.83 -6.57 0.93
N PHE A 144 12.81 -7.20 1.54
CA PHE A 144 11.89 -8.13 0.86
C PHE A 144 10.44 -7.80 1.21
N ILE A 145 9.56 -8.08 0.26
CA ILE A 145 8.13 -7.86 0.44
C ILE A 145 7.31 -9.02 -0.13
N THR A 146 6.31 -9.45 0.63
CA THR A 146 5.21 -10.27 0.12
C THR A 146 3.94 -9.44 0.17
N VAL A 147 3.22 -9.35 -0.94
CA VAL A 147 1.98 -8.58 -1.05
C VAL A 147 0.84 -9.49 -1.47
N ARG A 148 -0.24 -9.46 -0.71
CA ARG A 148 -1.54 -9.99 -1.12
C ARG A 148 -2.46 -8.83 -1.48
N HIS A 149 -3.02 -8.86 -2.66
CA HIS A 149 -4.05 -7.93 -3.09
C HIS A 149 -5.37 -8.69 -3.20
N ASN A 150 -6.38 -8.23 -2.46
CA ASN A 150 -7.67 -8.90 -2.37
C ASN A 150 -7.56 -10.41 -2.04
N GLY A 151 -6.68 -10.74 -1.08
CA GLY A 151 -6.42 -12.11 -0.61
C GLY A 151 -5.51 -12.96 -1.50
N VAL A 152 -5.15 -12.50 -2.69
CA VAL A 152 -4.29 -13.24 -3.64
C VAL A 152 -2.85 -12.75 -3.56
N VAL A 153 -1.89 -13.67 -3.44
CA VAL A 153 -0.45 -13.34 -3.46
C VAL A 153 -0.06 -12.85 -4.85
N ILE A 154 0.26 -11.57 -4.96
CA ILE A 154 0.71 -10.92 -6.20
C ILE A 154 2.23 -10.72 -6.25
N HIS A 155 2.88 -10.61 -5.09
CA HIS A 155 4.32 -10.67 -4.91
C HIS A 155 4.63 -11.63 -3.76
N GLU A 156 5.58 -12.52 -3.96
CA GLU A 156 6.00 -13.50 -2.97
C GLU A 156 7.50 -13.34 -2.74
N ASN A 157 7.88 -12.92 -1.54
CA ASN A 157 9.28 -12.68 -1.15
C ASN A 157 10.06 -11.88 -2.22
N GLN A 158 9.40 -10.85 -2.79
CA GLN A 158 9.99 -10.00 -3.83
C GLN A 158 11.15 -9.21 -3.25
N GLU A 159 12.30 -9.32 -3.85
CA GLU A 159 13.49 -8.56 -3.49
C GLU A 159 13.36 -7.10 -3.95
N LEU A 160 13.75 -6.17 -3.07
CA LEU A 160 13.72 -4.74 -3.27
C LEU A 160 15.16 -4.21 -3.34
N GLY A 161 15.76 -4.24 -4.51
CA GLY A 161 17.18 -3.91 -4.73
C GLY A 161 17.52 -2.43 -4.62
N HIS A 162 16.54 -1.55 -4.84
CA HIS A 162 16.66 -0.08 -4.79
C HIS A 162 15.35 0.55 -4.32
N THR A 163 15.39 1.83 -3.90
CA THR A 163 14.19 2.61 -3.57
C THR A 163 13.37 2.89 -4.83
N THR A 164 12.05 2.87 -4.70
CA THR A 164 11.16 3.15 -5.83
C THR A 164 11.21 4.62 -6.24
N THR A 165 10.77 4.92 -7.45
CA THR A 165 10.66 6.28 -7.98
C THR A 165 9.79 7.13 -7.04
N ALA A 166 10.13 8.41 -6.86
CA ALA A 166 9.42 9.35 -6.00
C ALA A 166 9.35 8.99 -4.49
N ALA A 167 10.14 8.00 -4.02
CA ALA A 167 10.21 7.66 -2.60
C ALA A 167 10.57 8.89 -1.76
N PRO A 168 9.81 9.20 -0.68
CA PRO A 168 10.13 10.33 0.21
C PRO A 168 11.44 10.14 0.97
N ILE A 169 11.87 8.89 1.21
CA ILE A 169 13.20 8.56 1.74
C ILE A 169 14.02 7.93 0.62
N ARG A 170 14.99 8.69 0.10
CA ARG A 170 15.87 8.26 -1.00
C ARG A 170 17.01 7.37 -0.55
N LYS A 171 17.48 7.56 0.68
CA LYS A 171 18.57 6.75 1.22
C LYS A 171 18.08 5.33 1.46
N TYR A 172 18.77 4.36 0.84
CA TYR A 172 18.55 2.95 1.09
C TYR A 172 19.46 2.51 2.23
N ASP A 173 18.93 2.45 3.42
CA ASP A 173 19.58 2.00 4.64
C ASP A 173 18.64 1.12 5.46
N ASP A 174 19.06 0.70 6.64
CA ASP A 174 18.27 -0.14 7.56
C ASP A 174 17.56 0.64 8.66
N THR A 175 17.52 1.96 8.58
CA THR A 175 16.79 2.76 9.55
C THR A 175 15.29 2.53 9.43
N PRO A 176 14.54 2.46 10.55
CA PRO A 176 13.10 2.38 10.51
C PRO A 176 12.48 3.52 9.72
N GLY A 177 11.47 3.22 8.92
CA GLY A 177 10.77 4.22 8.11
C GLY A 177 9.26 4.17 8.32
N PHE A 178 8.59 5.25 7.91
CA PHE A 178 7.14 5.40 8.05
C PHE A 178 6.36 4.70 6.92
N LEU A 179 5.10 4.38 7.16
CA LEU A 179 4.13 4.17 6.10
C LEU A 179 3.71 5.53 5.52
N TYR A 180 3.64 5.62 4.20
CA TYR A 180 3.18 6.83 3.53
C TYR A 180 2.16 6.49 2.46
N PHE A 181 1.03 7.17 2.50
CA PHE A 181 0.00 7.12 1.47
C PHE A 181 0.16 8.34 0.57
N GLN A 182 0.65 8.10 -0.63
CA GLN A 182 1.02 9.17 -1.57
C GLN A 182 -0.21 9.96 -2.01
N GLY A 183 -0.07 11.28 -2.04
CA GLY A 183 -0.98 12.19 -2.73
C GLY A 183 -0.54 12.39 -4.18
N HIS A 184 -1.48 12.32 -5.10
CA HIS A 184 -1.25 12.56 -6.53
C HIS A 184 -2.39 13.38 -7.17
N GLY A 185 -3.05 14.22 -6.35
CA GLY A 185 -4.19 15.02 -6.79
C GLY A 185 -5.55 14.29 -6.78
N ASN A 186 -5.54 12.96 -6.72
CA ASN A 186 -6.76 12.15 -6.64
C ASN A 186 -7.21 11.94 -5.19
N ARG A 187 -8.51 11.75 -4.97
CA ARG A 187 -9.12 11.57 -3.64
C ARG A 187 -9.15 10.10 -3.21
N VAL A 188 -8.03 9.39 -3.32
CA VAL A 188 -7.92 8.02 -2.84
C VAL A 188 -8.12 7.99 -1.33
N MET A 189 -8.87 7.01 -0.85
CA MET A 189 -9.25 6.87 0.55
C MET A 189 -8.79 5.56 1.13
N TYR A 190 -8.44 5.59 2.42
CA TYR A 190 -7.95 4.46 3.19
C TYR A 190 -8.79 4.26 4.45
N ARG A 191 -8.86 3.03 4.95
CA ARG A 191 -9.44 2.69 6.24
C ARG A 191 -8.83 1.40 6.79
N ASN A 192 -9.18 1.04 8.01
CA ASN A 192 -8.75 -0.21 8.66
C ASN A 192 -7.26 -0.47 8.44
N VAL A 193 -6.41 0.41 8.98
CA VAL A 193 -4.96 0.33 8.83
C VAL A 193 -4.33 -0.09 10.14
N TRP A 194 -3.64 -1.24 10.13
CA TRP A 194 -2.90 -1.71 11.29
C TRP A 194 -1.56 -2.33 10.90
N VAL A 195 -0.63 -2.32 11.84
CA VAL A 195 0.72 -2.87 11.71
C VAL A 195 1.03 -3.80 12.88
N LEU A 196 1.55 -4.97 12.59
CA LEU A 196 2.11 -5.91 13.56
C LEU A 196 3.63 -5.97 13.34
N GLU A 197 4.41 -5.43 14.28
CA GLU A 197 5.87 -5.55 14.25
C GLU A 197 6.32 -6.99 14.53
N LYS A 198 7.46 -7.37 13.95
CA LYS A 198 8.06 -8.71 14.10
C LYS A 198 9.26 -8.67 15.02
#